data_7723e9bad03239044720eab0b1a7b089
#
_entry.id   7723e9bad03239044720eab0b1a7b089
#
_cell.length_a   1.000
_cell.length_b   1.000
_cell.length_c   1.000
_cell.angle_alpha   90.00
_cell.angle_beta   90.00
_cell.angle_gamma   90.00
#
_symmetry.space_group_name_H-M   'P 1'
#
loop_
_entity.id
_entity.type
_entity.pdbx_description
1 polymer ?
#
loop_
_entity_poly.entity_id
_entity_poly.type
_entity_poly.pdbx_seq_one_letter_code
_entity_poly.pdbx_strand_id
1 'polypeptide(L)'
;MITRRSLLGGAALLALMTVAAHATPDEALAKLVNSVLSKGPNGEDPAPASAVTLTDDELAQIKAMKATAAIVMHIGGNDWSNAQINGLQTQFAAMGIEVIAVTDAGFKPEKQVSDIETIMAQKPSIIVSIPTDPSATASAYKAAADAGVK
;
A
#
# COMPACT_ATOMS: atom_id res chain seq x y z
N MET A 1 39.33 -68.91 39.24
CA MET A 1 38.75 -67.65 39.58
C MET A 1 38.98 -66.67 38.42
N ILE A 2 37.96 -66.44 37.61
CA ILE A 2 38.03 -65.65 36.37
C ILE A 2 37.08 -64.49 36.55
N THR A 3 37.60 -63.27 36.67
CA THR A 3 36.84 -62.03 36.78
C THR A 3 36.59 -61.47 35.39
N ARG A 4 35.31 -61.42 34.99
CA ARG A 4 34.86 -60.78 33.76
C ARG A 4 34.76 -59.26 34.01
N ARG A 5 35.51 -58.46 33.23
CA ARG A 5 35.35 -57.04 33.10
C ARG A 5 34.35 -56.73 32.04
N SER A 6 33.19 -56.14 32.40
CA SER A 6 32.17 -55.63 31.51
C SER A 6 32.62 -54.27 30.96
N LEU A 7 32.80 -54.18 29.65
CA LEU A 7 32.96 -52.91 28.93
C LEU A 7 31.56 -52.34 28.63
N LEU A 8 31.18 -51.27 29.31
CA LEU A 8 30.02 -50.48 28.97
C LEU A 8 30.43 -49.47 27.90
N GLY A 9 30.07 -49.75 26.66
CA GLY A 9 30.16 -48.78 25.57
C GLY A 9 29.03 -47.79 25.64
N GLY A 10 29.33 -46.56 26.03
CA GLY A 10 28.37 -45.47 25.96
C GLY A 10 28.25 -44.96 24.53
N ALA A 11 27.12 -45.21 23.88
CA ALA A 11 26.74 -44.55 22.63
C ALA A 11 26.27 -43.15 22.91
N ALA A 12 27.08 -42.13 22.61
CA ALA A 12 26.69 -40.75 22.64
C ALA A 12 25.78 -40.48 21.40
N LEU A 13 24.47 -40.35 21.62
CA LEU A 13 23.54 -39.84 20.63
C LEU A 13 23.79 -38.33 20.49
N LEU A 14 24.46 -37.92 19.41
CA LEU A 14 24.45 -36.52 18.96
C LEU A 14 23.07 -36.24 18.36
N ALA A 15 22.20 -35.61 19.12
CA ALA A 15 20.99 -35.01 18.57
C ALA A 15 21.38 -33.80 17.72
N LEU A 16 21.41 -33.96 16.40
CA LEU A 16 21.43 -32.81 15.47
C LEU A 16 20.12 -32.05 15.61
N MET A 17 20.11 -30.97 16.42
CA MET A 17 19.04 -29.99 16.35
C MET A 17 19.17 -29.23 15.04
N THR A 18 18.34 -29.59 14.06
CA THR A 18 18.13 -28.77 12.86
C THR A 18 17.41 -27.50 13.30
N VAL A 19 18.16 -26.43 13.48
CA VAL A 19 17.58 -25.10 13.63
C VAL A 19 16.92 -24.78 12.28
N ALA A 20 15.59 -24.79 12.22
CA ALA A 20 14.88 -24.31 11.06
C ALA A 20 15.29 -22.83 10.86
N ALA A 21 16.05 -22.56 9.82
CA ALA A 21 16.41 -21.19 9.45
C ALA A 21 15.13 -20.45 9.07
N HIS A 22 14.66 -19.61 9.96
CA HIS A 22 13.56 -18.70 9.64
C HIS A 22 14.14 -17.59 8.74
N ALA A 23 13.45 -17.30 7.64
CA ALA A 23 13.83 -16.21 6.77
C ALA A 23 13.83 -14.89 7.57
N THR A 24 14.85 -14.07 7.34
CA THR A 24 14.88 -12.73 7.92
C THR A 24 13.72 -11.89 7.37
N PRO A 25 13.30 -10.82 8.05
CA PRO A 25 12.27 -9.91 7.52
C PRO A 25 12.59 -9.39 6.12
N ASP A 26 13.86 -9.08 5.84
CA ASP A 26 14.30 -8.60 4.53
C ASP A 26 14.20 -9.67 3.44
N GLU A 27 14.58 -10.91 3.76
CA GLU A 27 14.42 -12.03 2.82
C GLU A 27 12.94 -12.35 2.54
N ALA A 28 12.10 -12.28 3.58
CA ALA A 28 10.65 -12.45 3.42
C ALA A 28 10.05 -11.33 2.57
N LEU A 29 10.45 -10.08 2.79
CA LEU A 29 10.02 -8.94 1.98
C LEU A 29 10.47 -9.09 0.53
N ALA A 30 11.75 -9.40 0.29
CA ALA A 30 12.28 -9.59 -1.06
C ALA A 30 11.54 -10.70 -1.82
N LYS A 31 11.13 -11.76 -1.14
CA LYS A 31 10.31 -12.82 -1.72
C LYS A 31 8.90 -12.31 -2.07
N LEU A 32 8.27 -11.53 -1.20
CA LEU A 32 6.91 -11.02 -1.41
C LEU A 32 6.85 -10.02 -2.56
N VAL A 33 7.78 -9.06 -2.65
CA VAL A 33 7.77 -8.04 -3.71
C VAL A 33 7.97 -8.61 -5.12
N ASN A 34 8.52 -9.83 -5.21
CA ASN A 34 8.73 -10.53 -6.48
C ASN A 34 7.71 -11.66 -6.73
N SER A 35 6.74 -11.86 -5.84
CA SER A 35 5.73 -12.91 -6.00
C SER A 35 4.45 -12.37 -6.63
N VAL A 36 3.87 -13.19 -7.52
CA VAL A 36 2.54 -12.97 -8.09
C VAL A 36 1.56 -13.87 -7.34
N LEU A 37 0.67 -13.26 -6.53
CA LEU A 37 -0.17 -14.02 -5.59
C LEU A 37 -1.60 -14.23 -6.08
N SER A 38 -2.11 -13.40 -6.99
CA SER A 38 -3.50 -13.48 -7.46
C SER A 38 -3.63 -12.89 -8.87
N LYS A 39 -4.73 -13.18 -9.52
CA LYS A 39 -5.14 -12.52 -10.76
C LYS A 39 -5.85 -11.20 -10.45
N GLY A 40 -5.77 -10.25 -11.36
CA GLY A 40 -6.58 -9.04 -11.32
C GLY A 40 -8.06 -9.31 -11.60
N PRO A 41 -8.95 -8.32 -11.40
CA PRO A 41 -10.40 -8.50 -11.48
C PRO A 41 -10.89 -8.90 -12.88
N ASN A 42 -10.14 -8.63 -13.94
CA ASN A 42 -10.47 -9.04 -15.32
C ASN A 42 -9.66 -10.26 -15.79
N GLY A 43 -8.97 -10.95 -14.88
CA GLY A 43 -8.17 -12.15 -15.15
C GLY A 43 -6.73 -11.87 -15.59
N GLU A 44 -6.29 -10.63 -15.62
CA GLU A 44 -4.93 -10.23 -15.92
C GLU A 44 -3.93 -10.71 -14.86
N ASP A 45 -2.71 -11.00 -15.28
CA ASP A 45 -1.63 -11.34 -14.35
C ASP A 45 -1.18 -10.10 -13.59
N PRO A 46 -1.09 -10.15 -12.25
CA PRO A 46 -0.59 -9.04 -11.47
C PRO A 46 0.90 -8.82 -11.72
N ALA A 47 1.31 -7.56 -11.80
CA ALA A 47 2.71 -7.20 -11.83
C ALA A 47 3.30 -7.26 -10.40
N PRO A 48 4.56 -7.68 -10.23
CA PRO A 48 5.24 -7.57 -8.94
C PRO A 48 5.44 -6.10 -8.55
N ALA A 49 5.46 -5.80 -7.25
CA ALA A 49 5.65 -4.42 -6.77
C ALA A 49 6.93 -3.76 -7.31
N SER A 50 7.97 -4.54 -7.57
CA SER A 50 9.22 -4.08 -8.19
C SER A 50 9.05 -3.56 -9.64
N ALA A 51 7.95 -3.91 -10.31
CA ALA A 51 7.64 -3.38 -11.65
C ALA A 51 6.95 -2.01 -11.61
N VAL A 52 6.49 -1.56 -10.44
CA VAL A 52 5.84 -0.26 -10.25
C VAL A 52 6.90 0.78 -9.84
N THR A 53 7.87 1.00 -10.71
CA THR A 53 8.91 2.02 -10.53
C THR A 53 8.87 2.99 -11.70
N LEU A 54 8.88 4.28 -11.38
CA LEU A 54 8.98 5.32 -12.41
C LEU A 54 10.42 5.45 -12.87
N THR A 55 10.62 5.55 -14.17
CA THR A 55 11.89 5.97 -14.76
C THR A 55 12.08 7.48 -14.57
N ASP A 56 13.32 7.96 -14.73
CA ASP A 56 13.61 9.39 -14.65
C ASP A 56 12.84 10.20 -15.71
N ASP A 57 12.67 9.65 -16.92
CA ASP A 57 11.90 10.29 -17.99
C ASP A 57 10.40 10.37 -17.65
N GLU A 58 9.81 9.33 -17.09
CA GLU A 58 8.42 9.34 -16.64
C GLU A 58 8.24 10.34 -15.51
N LEU A 59 9.17 10.39 -14.56
CA LEU A 59 9.14 11.36 -13.47
C LEU A 59 9.26 12.80 -13.99
N ALA A 60 10.09 13.05 -14.98
CA ALA A 60 10.21 14.36 -15.62
C ALA A 60 8.90 14.75 -16.32
N GLN A 61 8.26 13.82 -17.03
CA GLN A 61 6.95 14.04 -17.66
C GLN A 61 5.86 14.37 -16.64
N ILE A 62 5.78 13.61 -15.53
CA ILE A 62 4.82 13.85 -14.45
C ILE A 62 5.02 15.26 -13.86
N LYS A 63 6.25 15.65 -13.56
CA LYS A 63 6.58 16.99 -13.05
C LYS A 63 6.16 18.10 -14.01
N ALA A 64 6.32 17.87 -15.32
CA ALA A 64 5.94 18.83 -16.36
C ALA A 64 4.42 19.03 -16.44
N MET A 65 3.61 18.04 -16.03
CA MET A 65 2.15 18.14 -16.03
C MET A 65 1.61 19.16 -15.02
N LYS A 66 2.38 19.47 -13.96
CA LYS A 66 1.96 20.35 -12.86
C LYS A 66 0.59 19.93 -12.28
N ALA A 67 0.40 18.63 -12.17
CA ALA A 67 -0.84 18.07 -11.66
C ALA A 67 -1.03 18.41 -10.18
N THR A 68 -2.29 18.49 -9.75
CA THR A 68 -2.67 18.66 -8.36
C THR A 68 -3.45 17.45 -7.87
N ALA A 69 -3.35 17.15 -6.58
CA ALA A 69 -4.04 16.02 -5.97
C ALA A 69 -4.82 16.45 -4.72
N ALA A 70 -5.91 15.75 -4.44
CA ALA A 70 -6.60 15.82 -3.16
C ALA A 70 -6.68 14.42 -2.53
N ILE A 71 -6.63 14.37 -1.20
CA ILE A 71 -6.75 13.14 -0.41
C ILE A 71 -8.04 13.24 0.41
N VAL A 72 -9.01 12.37 0.11
CA VAL A 72 -10.34 12.41 0.72
C VAL A 72 -10.55 11.13 1.55
N MET A 73 -10.22 11.22 2.83
CA MET A 73 -10.28 10.08 3.74
C MET A 73 -11.70 9.84 4.25
N HIS A 74 -12.09 8.56 4.36
CA HIS A 74 -13.33 8.16 5.01
C HIS A 74 -13.29 8.38 6.52
N ILE A 75 -12.09 8.26 7.12
CA ILE A 75 -11.79 8.57 8.51
C ILE A 75 -10.33 9.03 8.63
N GLY A 76 -10.08 9.99 9.51
CA GLY A 76 -8.77 10.47 9.91
C GLY A 76 -8.47 10.23 11.39
N GLY A 77 -7.38 10.82 11.87
CA GLY A 77 -7.06 10.91 13.30
C GLY A 77 -6.58 9.61 13.97
N ASN A 78 -6.27 8.57 13.20
CA ASN A 78 -5.67 7.33 13.70
C ASN A 78 -4.36 7.03 12.94
N ASP A 79 -3.53 6.14 13.51
CA ASP A 79 -2.20 5.84 12.98
C ASP A 79 -2.24 5.31 11.55
N TRP A 80 -3.23 4.48 11.22
CA TRP A 80 -3.38 3.95 9.87
C TRP A 80 -3.68 5.06 8.85
N SER A 81 -4.67 5.91 9.13
CA SER A 81 -5.03 7.05 8.25
C SER A 81 -3.86 8.02 8.11
N ASN A 82 -3.17 8.33 9.21
CA ASN A 82 -2.01 9.21 9.20
C ASN A 82 -0.87 8.62 8.35
N ALA A 83 -0.61 7.32 8.45
CA ALA A 83 0.39 6.64 7.64
C ALA A 83 0.04 6.70 6.13
N GLN A 84 -1.23 6.49 5.76
CA GLN A 84 -1.70 6.62 4.38
C GLN A 84 -1.52 8.05 3.85
N ILE A 85 -1.98 9.05 4.60
CA ILE A 85 -1.86 10.47 4.22
C ILE A 85 -0.40 10.86 4.05
N ASN A 86 0.47 10.52 5.02
CA ASN A 86 1.90 10.85 4.97
C ASN A 86 2.59 10.16 3.79
N GLY A 87 2.28 8.90 3.52
CA GLY A 87 2.81 8.15 2.38
C GLY A 87 2.42 8.79 1.05
N LEU A 88 1.14 9.13 0.88
CA LEU A 88 0.62 9.79 -0.32
C LEU A 88 1.25 11.18 -0.52
N GLN A 89 1.31 12.00 0.53
CA GLN A 89 1.93 13.33 0.46
C GLN A 89 3.41 13.26 0.09
N THR A 90 4.16 12.32 0.69
CA THR A 90 5.57 12.10 0.40
C THR A 90 5.77 11.70 -1.06
N GLN A 91 4.97 10.76 -1.55
CA GLN A 91 5.08 10.27 -2.91
C GLN A 91 4.66 11.35 -3.93
N PHE A 92 3.58 12.07 -3.69
CA PHE A 92 3.15 13.18 -4.54
C PHE A 92 4.22 14.29 -4.60
N ALA A 93 4.81 14.65 -3.46
CA ALA A 93 5.89 15.64 -3.43
C ALA A 93 7.11 15.18 -4.26
N ALA A 94 7.52 13.91 -4.17
CA ALA A 94 8.59 13.35 -4.98
C ALA A 94 8.29 13.42 -6.48
N MET A 95 7.02 13.26 -6.87
CA MET A 95 6.54 13.37 -8.24
C MET A 95 6.27 14.81 -8.71
N GLY A 96 6.43 15.83 -7.83
CA GLY A 96 6.12 17.22 -8.15
C GLY A 96 4.62 17.50 -8.29
N ILE A 97 3.78 16.69 -7.66
CA ILE A 97 2.32 16.85 -7.59
C ILE A 97 1.99 17.58 -6.28
N GLU A 98 1.29 18.71 -6.38
CA GLU A 98 0.85 19.48 -5.21
C GLU A 98 -0.40 18.83 -4.60
N VAL A 99 -0.37 18.57 -3.28
CA VAL A 99 -1.57 18.15 -2.54
C VAL A 99 -2.31 19.38 -2.07
N ILE A 100 -3.42 19.71 -2.75
CA ILE A 100 -4.22 20.93 -2.49
C ILE A 100 -5.24 20.80 -1.39
N ALA A 101 -5.61 19.56 -1.02
CA ALA A 101 -6.55 19.30 0.07
C ALA A 101 -6.34 17.92 0.69
N VAL A 102 -6.57 17.85 2.00
CA VAL A 102 -6.71 16.59 2.76
C VAL A 102 -7.96 16.73 3.61
N THR A 103 -8.93 15.84 3.45
CA THR A 103 -10.18 15.86 4.20
C THR A 103 -10.43 14.57 4.96
N ASP A 104 -11.25 14.66 6.00
CA ASP A 104 -11.67 13.56 6.85
C ASP A 104 -13.20 13.57 6.94
N ALA A 105 -13.85 12.57 6.39
CA ALA A 105 -15.31 12.47 6.41
C ALA A 105 -15.88 12.03 7.77
N GLY A 106 -15.05 11.49 8.68
CA GLY A 106 -15.50 10.97 9.97
C GLY A 106 -16.58 9.91 9.84
N PHE A 107 -16.46 9.02 8.84
CA PHE A 107 -17.45 8.01 8.44
C PHE A 107 -18.84 8.58 8.06
N LYS A 108 -18.93 9.84 7.65
CA LYS A 108 -20.19 10.47 7.25
C LYS A 108 -20.24 10.65 5.73
N PRO A 109 -21.08 9.88 5.00
CA PRO A 109 -21.17 9.94 3.55
C PRO A 109 -21.52 11.35 3.03
N GLU A 110 -22.44 12.03 3.69
CA GLU A 110 -22.87 13.39 3.33
C GLU A 110 -21.73 14.40 3.44
N LYS A 111 -20.86 14.24 4.45
CA LYS A 111 -19.68 15.08 4.59
C LYS A 111 -18.68 14.78 3.47
N GLN A 112 -18.45 13.50 3.16
CA GLN A 112 -17.54 13.11 2.07
C GLN A 112 -17.99 13.68 0.73
N VAL A 113 -19.29 13.64 0.43
CA VAL A 113 -19.87 14.26 -0.77
C VAL A 113 -19.57 15.76 -0.79
N SER A 114 -19.85 16.47 0.30
CA SER A 114 -19.59 17.91 0.41
C SER A 114 -18.10 18.26 0.30
N ASP A 115 -17.21 17.40 0.87
CA ASP A 115 -15.76 17.56 0.74
C ASP A 115 -15.33 17.44 -0.72
N ILE A 116 -15.83 16.43 -1.45
CA ILE A 116 -15.54 16.22 -2.88
C ILE A 116 -16.05 17.41 -3.71
N GLU A 117 -17.27 17.87 -3.50
CA GLU A 117 -17.82 19.04 -4.21
C GLU A 117 -16.97 20.29 -3.99
N THR A 118 -16.52 20.52 -2.77
CA THR A 118 -15.63 21.67 -2.42
C THR A 118 -14.28 21.54 -3.13
N ILE A 119 -13.71 20.34 -3.17
CA ILE A 119 -12.45 20.04 -3.84
C ILE A 119 -12.59 20.22 -5.34
N MET A 120 -13.70 19.78 -5.94
CA MET A 120 -13.97 19.90 -7.37
C MET A 120 -13.99 21.38 -7.83
N ALA A 121 -14.37 22.32 -6.98
CA ALA A 121 -14.29 23.76 -7.28
C ALA A 121 -12.82 24.22 -7.50
N GLN A 122 -11.84 23.52 -6.96
CA GLN A 122 -10.41 23.78 -7.13
C GLN A 122 -9.80 23.07 -8.36
N LYS A 123 -10.60 22.28 -9.09
CA LYS A 123 -10.22 21.54 -10.31
C LYS A 123 -8.98 20.67 -10.11
N PRO A 124 -9.00 19.72 -9.17
CA PRO A 124 -7.88 18.80 -8.97
C PRO A 124 -7.67 17.94 -10.21
N SER A 125 -6.42 17.50 -10.42
CA SER A 125 -6.11 16.49 -11.45
C SER A 125 -6.40 15.06 -10.96
N ILE A 126 -6.24 14.85 -9.64
CA ILE A 126 -6.32 13.53 -8.99
C ILE A 126 -7.10 13.65 -7.68
N ILE A 127 -7.96 12.68 -7.40
CA ILE A 127 -8.55 12.47 -6.07
C ILE A 127 -8.22 11.05 -5.62
N VAL A 128 -7.49 10.91 -4.50
CA VAL A 128 -7.29 9.63 -3.83
C VAL A 128 -8.26 9.53 -2.67
N SER A 129 -9.10 8.50 -2.68
CA SER A 129 -10.18 8.40 -1.70
C SER A 129 -10.54 6.95 -1.39
N ILE A 130 -11.14 6.74 -0.22
CA ILE A 130 -11.85 5.53 0.16
C ILE A 130 -13.29 5.94 0.47
N PRO A 131 -14.30 5.46 -0.28
CA PRO A 131 -15.69 5.80 -0.03
C PRO A 131 -16.16 5.39 1.37
N THR A 132 -16.86 6.27 2.08
CA THR A 132 -17.53 5.92 3.35
C THR A 132 -18.70 4.98 3.11
N ASP A 133 -19.46 5.23 2.04
CA ASP A 133 -20.53 4.39 1.52
C ASP A 133 -20.52 4.46 0.00
N PRO A 134 -20.31 3.33 -0.70
CA PRO A 134 -20.20 3.32 -2.17
C PRO A 134 -21.45 3.81 -2.89
N SER A 135 -22.63 3.61 -2.32
CA SER A 135 -23.90 4.02 -2.92
C SER A 135 -24.18 5.50 -2.69
N ALA A 136 -24.01 5.96 -1.45
CA ALA A 136 -24.31 7.35 -1.08
C ALA A 136 -23.33 8.35 -1.70
N THR A 137 -22.08 7.95 -1.93
CA THR A 137 -21.03 8.82 -2.51
C THR A 137 -20.87 8.67 -4.02
N ALA A 138 -21.55 7.70 -4.65
CA ALA A 138 -21.37 7.36 -6.08
C ALA A 138 -21.52 8.55 -7.03
N SER A 139 -22.51 9.43 -6.78
CA SER A 139 -22.75 10.60 -7.64
C SER A 139 -21.62 11.61 -7.62
N ALA A 140 -21.01 11.84 -6.46
CA ALA A 140 -19.89 12.78 -6.32
C ALA A 140 -18.63 12.25 -7.04
N TYR A 141 -18.31 10.96 -6.87
CA TYR A 141 -17.20 10.35 -7.61
C TYR A 141 -17.43 10.30 -9.11
N LYS A 142 -18.69 9.98 -9.52
CA LYS A 142 -19.05 10.02 -10.95
C LYS A 142 -18.86 11.41 -11.52
N ALA A 143 -19.30 12.46 -10.83
CA ALA A 143 -19.14 13.84 -11.29
C ALA A 143 -17.64 14.21 -11.43
N ALA A 144 -16.79 13.77 -10.50
CA ALA A 144 -15.35 13.98 -10.59
C ALA A 144 -14.75 13.26 -11.82
N ALA A 145 -15.13 12.00 -12.04
CA ALA A 145 -14.67 11.23 -13.19
C ALA A 145 -15.16 11.82 -14.52
N ASP A 146 -16.42 12.25 -14.62
CA ASP A 146 -16.99 12.91 -15.80
C ASP A 146 -16.27 14.25 -16.11
N ALA A 147 -15.74 14.93 -15.09
CA ALA A 147 -14.91 16.13 -15.25
C ALA A 147 -13.43 15.82 -15.61
N GLY A 148 -13.07 14.55 -15.76
CA GLY A 148 -11.74 14.11 -16.17
C GLY A 148 -10.74 13.94 -15.02
N VAL A 149 -11.20 14.08 -13.76
CA VAL A 149 -10.36 13.81 -12.57
C VAL A 149 -10.06 12.31 -12.47
N LYS A 150 -8.83 11.97 -12.11
CA LYS A 150 -8.31 10.60 -11.97
C LYS A 150 -8.33 10.14 -10.52
#